data_5915036e51c6b31fa88a22abde7b4319
#
_entry.id   5915036e51c6b31fa88a22abde7b4319
#
_cell.length_a   1.000
_cell.length_b   1.000
_cell.length_c   1.000
_cell.angle_alpha   90.00
_cell.angle_beta   90.00
_cell.angle_gamma   90.00
#
_symmetry.space_group_name_H-M   'P 1'
#
loop_
_entity.id
_entity.type
_entity.pdbx_description
1 polymer ?
#
loop_
_entity_poly.entity_id
_entity_poly.type
_entity_poly.pdbx_seq_one_letter_code
_entity_poly.pdbx_strand_id
1 'polypeptide(L)'
;QFMRENHIPTDHVNVFPDGKSPVSLAFLNEQSDAEYIFYKDYPKQRLDVLFPKLEEDDIVMVGSYYALNPVLREKILELLDQAREKKAIIYYDPNFRSSHKNEAMKLAPTIMENLEYADIVRGSLEDFLYMYGMQDIDKIYKDKIKFYCPRFICTAGAEKVALRTNLVNKDYPIEPLQAVSTIGAGDNFNAGLIYGLIKYDVR
;
A
#
# COMPACT_ATOMS: atom_id res chain seq x y z
N GLN A 1 7.64 -17.06 13.29
CA GLN A 1 9.07 -17.31 13.60
C GLN A 1 9.91 -16.19 13.01
N PHE A 2 9.94 -15.97 11.67
CA PHE A 2 10.73 -14.95 10.99
C PHE A 2 10.57 -13.52 11.57
N MET A 3 9.35 -13.07 11.83
CA MET A 3 9.12 -11.75 12.42
C MET A 3 9.80 -11.59 13.79
N ARG A 4 9.69 -12.59 14.66
CA ARG A 4 10.32 -12.58 16.00
C ARG A 4 11.84 -12.59 15.93
N GLU A 5 12.41 -13.37 14.99
CA GLU A 5 13.86 -13.43 14.74
C GLU A 5 14.41 -12.09 14.23
N ASN A 6 13.56 -11.27 13.61
CA ASN A 6 13.89 -9.93 13.16
C ASN A 6 13.37 -8.82 14.11
N HIS A 7 13.08 -9.16 15.37
CA HIS A 7 12.64 -8.22 16.40
C HIS A 7 11.37 -7.44 16.07
N ILE A 8 10.49 -8.01 15.23
CA ILE A 8 9.20 -7.40 14.90
C ILE A 8 8.17 -7.89 15.93
N PRO A 9 7.49 -6.98 16.66
CA PRO A 9 6.43 -7.35 17.59
C PRO A 9 5.33 -8.16 16.90
N THR A 10 4.85 -9.22 17.57
CA THR A 10 3.83 -10.12 17.02
C THR A 10 2.55 -10.18 17.86
N ASP A 11 2.41 -9.29 18.82
CA ASP A 11 1.29 -9.28 19.76
C ASP A 11 -0.05 -9.00 19.09
N HIS A 12 0.01 -8.27 17.95
CA HIS A 12 -1.14 -7.94 17.11
C HIS A 12 -1.24 -8.78 15.83
N VAL A 13 -0.57 -9.94 15.80
CA VAL A 13 -0.67 -10.90 14.69
C VAL A 13 -1.68 -11.97 15.05
N ASN A 14 -2.81 -12.00 14.33
CA ASN A 14 -3.79 -13.04 14.52
C ASN A 14 -3.38 -14.33 13.79
N VAL A 15 -3.43 -15.45 14.50
CA VAL A 15 -3.10 -16.77 13.98
C VAL A 15 -4.37 -17.62 13.93
N PHE A 16 -4.73 -18.11 12.75
CA PHE A 16 -5.87 -18.98 12.53
C PHE A 16 -5.41 -20.44 12.54
N PRO A 17 -5.65 -21.20 13.63
CA PRO A 17 -5.19 -22.59 13.73
C PRO A 17 -5.97 -23.56 12.84
N ASP A 18 -7.18 -23.17 12.43
CA ASP A 18 -8.11 -23.95 11.62
C ASP A 18 -8.06 -23.62 10.11
N GLY A 19 -7.21 -22.68 9.74
CA GLY A 19 -7.02 -22.25 8.36
C GLY A 19 -5.82 -22.89 7.68
N LYS A 20 -5.83 -22.87 6.35
CA LYS A 20 -4.64 -23.18 5.56
C LYS A 20 -3.95 -21.88 5.19
N SER A 21 -2.62 -21.90 5.22
CA SER A 21 -1.83 -20.76 4.73
C SER A 21 -2.11 -20.55 3.24
N PRO A 22 -2.45 -19.34 2.81
CA PRO A 22 -2.56 -19.05 1.39
C PRO A 22 -1.20 -19.20 0.71
N VAL A 23 -1.22 -19.67 -0.53
CA VAL A 23 -0.02 -19.83 -1.35
C VAL A 23 -0.13 -18.92 -2.55
N SER A 24 0.91 -18.14 -2.79
CA SER A 24 1.07 -17.34 -4.00
C SER A 24 2.23 -17.90 -4.81
N LEU A 25 1.97 -18.28 -6.06
CA LEU A 25 2.99 -18.65 -7.00
C LEU A 25 3.29 -17.44 -7.88
N ALA A 26 4.55 -17.06 -7.96
CA ALA A 26 5.03 -16.01 -8.83
C ALA A 26 5.80 -16.66 -10.00
N PHE A 27 5.38 -16.38 -11.21
CA PHE A 27 6.08 -16.80 -12.43
C PHE A 27 6.71 -15.56 -13.04
N LEU A 28 8.02 -15.60 -13.23
CA LEU A 28 8.74 -14.49 -13.85
C LEU A 28 8.65 -14.62 -15.38
N ASN A 29 8.25 -13.55 -16.05
CA ASN A 29 8.33 -13.45 -17.50
C ASN A 29 9.76 -13.12 -17.97
N GLU A 30 9.96 -12.98 -19.28
CA GLU A 30 11.28 -12.68 -19.88
C GLU A 30 11.86 -11.33 -19.43
N GLN A 31 11.01 -10.41 -18.96
CA GLN A 31 11.38 -9.10 -18.43
C GLN A 31 11.63 -9.12 -16.91
N SER A 32 11.59 -10.31 -16.27
CA SER A 32 11.69 -10.52 -14.83
C SER A 32 10.52 -9.92 -14.01
N ASP A 33 9.39 -9.63 -14.66
CA ASP A 33 8.17 -9.24 -13.99
C ASP A 33 7.39 -10.46 -13.53
N ALA A 34 6.74 -10.33 -12.36
CA ALA A 34 6.04 -11.45 -11.75
C ALA A 34 4.55 -11.49 -12.11
N GLU A 35 4.12 -12.60 -12.70
CA GLU A 35 2.72 -12.98 -12.79
C GLU A 35 2.35 -13.88 -11.61
N TYR A 36 1.21 -13.57 -10.93
CA TYR A 36 0.83 -14.26 -9.71
C TYR A 36 -0.39 -15.15 -9.89
N ILE A 37 -0.29 -16.40 -9.41
CA ILE A 37 -1.43 -17.28 -9.16
C ILE A 37 -1.63 -17.40 -7.66
N PHE A 38 -2.84 -17.06 -7.17
CA PHE A 38 -3.17 -17.09 -5.77
C PHE A 38 -4.08 -18.28 -5.44
N TYR A 39 -3.61 -19.14 -4.54
CA TYR A 39 -4.42 -20.17 -3.91
C TYR A 39 -4.86 -19.65 -2.55
N LYS A 40 -6.13 -19.24 -2.49
CA LYS A 40 -6.72 -18.60 -1.30
C LYS A 40 -7.68 -19.57 -0.64
N ASP A 41 -7.34 -20.04 0.54
CA ASP A 41 -8.24 -20.77 1.42
C ASP A 41 -8.24 -20.05 2.78
N TYR A 42 -8.80 -18.84 2.79
CA TYR A 42 -8.84 -18.04 4.00
C TYR A 42 -9.90 -18.54 4.95
N PRO A 43 -9.59 -18.76 6.24
CA PRO A 43 -10.61 -18.94 7.26
C PRO A 43 -11.46 -17.67 7.28
N LYS A 44 -12.76 -17.82 7.07
CA LYS A 44 -13.83 -16.80 7.02
C LYS A 44 -13.36 -15.38 7.41
N GLN A 45 -12.59 -14.77 6.56
CA GLN A 45 -12.04 -13.40 6.52
C GLN A 45 -12.33 -12.55 7.78
N ARG A 46 -11.75 -12.91 8.91
CA ARG A 46 -11.90 -12.15 10.14
C ARG A 46 -10.60 -11.44 10.43
N LEU A 47 -10.67 -10.14 10.59
CA LEU A 47 -9.63 -9.37 11.25
C LEU A 47 -10.04 -9.25 12.74
N ASP A 48 -9.86 -10.33 13.46
CA ASP A 48 -10.21 -10.42 14.88
C ASP A 48 -8.93 -10.18 15.71
N VAL A 49 -8.38 -8.98 15.58
CA VAL A 49 -7.17 -8.56 16.24
C VAL A 49 -7.45 -7.29 17.04
N LEU A 50 -6.82 -7.18 18.20
CA LEU A 50 -6.76 -5.90 18.92
C LEU A 50 -5.65 -5.06 18.28
N PHE A 51 -6.01 -3.87 17.82
CA PHE A 51 -5.03 -2.95 17.29
C PHE A 51 -4.10 -2.43 18.38
N PRO A 52 -2.84 -2.10 18.07
CA PRO A 52 -1.95 -1.45 19.00
C PRO A 52 -2.54 -0.11 19.44
N LYS A 53 -2.19 0.32 20.62
CA LYS A 53 -2.45 1.71 21.03
C LYS A 53 -1.55 2.62 20.22
N LEU A 54 -2.17 3.48 19.43
CA LEU A 54 -1.45 4.45 18.62
C LEU A 54 -1.13 5.72 19.42
N GLU A 55 -0.03 6.33 19.07
CA GLU A 55 0.42 7.61 19.62
C GLU A 55 0.65 8.62 18.48
N GLU A 56 0.83 9.89 18.83
CA GLU A 56 1.19 10.93 17.88
C GLU A 56 2.53 10.57 17.23
N ASP A 57 2.65 10.76 15.94
CA ASP A 57 3.82 10.44 15.11
C ASP A 57 4.02 8.95 14.75
N ASP A 58 3.18 8.05 15.23
CA ASP A 58 3.17 6.70 14.67
C ASP A 58 2.85 6.74 13.16
N ILE A 59 3.36 5.77 12.42
CA ILE A 59 3.03 5.61 11.00
C ILE A 59 2.19 4.36 10.82
N VAL A 60 0.95 4.56 10.40
CA VAL A 60 0.01 3.47 10.08
C VAL A 60 0.02 3.24 8.58
N MET A 61 0.67 2.17 8.14
CA MET A 61 0.64 1.77 6.74
C MET A 61 -0.58 0.90 6.47
N VAL A 62 -1.44 1.37 5.58
CA VAL A 62 -2.65 0.67 5.14
C VAL A 62 -2.57 0.45 3.63
N GLY A 63 -3.00 -0.71 3.17
CA GLY A 63 -2.97 -0.93 1.74
C GLY A 63 -3.39 -2.32 1.29
N SER A 64 -3.06 -2.61 0.04
CA SER A 64 -3.42 -3.82 -0.70
C SER A 64 -4.93 -4.10 -0.72
N TYR A 65 -5.31 -5.25 -1.23
CA TYR A 65 -6.73 -5.66 -1.29
C TYR A 65 -7.38 -5.79 0.09
N TYR A 66 -6.61 -5.96 1.16
CA TYR A 66 -7.15 -5.98 2.52
C TYR A 66 -7.83 -4.67 2.90
N ALA A 67 -7.24 -3.54 2.55
CA ALA A 67 -7.83 -2.22 2.80
C ALA A 67 -9.10 -1.95 1.97
N LEU A 68 -9.35 -2.77 0.95
CA LEU A 68 -10.51 -2.67 0.06
C LEU A 68 -11.58 -3.75 0.34
N ASN A 69 -11.28 -4.71 1.21
CA ASN A 69 -12.16 -5.83 1.48
C ASN A 69 -13.39 -5.38 2.29
N PRO A 70 -14.61 -5.50 1.75
CA PRO A 70 -15.82 -5.04 2.44
C PRO A 70 -16.09 -5.79 3.75
N VAL A 71 -15.62 -7.04 3.89
CA VAL A 71 -15.78 -7.82 5.13
C VAL A 71 -14.92 -7.27 6.26
N LEU A 72 -13.79 -6.65 5.92
CA LEU A 72 -12.86 -6.08 6.89
C LEU A 72 -13.05 -4.58 7.09
N ARG A 73 -13.96 -3.97 6.33
CA ARG A 73 -14.06 -2.51 6.23
C ARG A 73 -14.27 -1.83 7.57
N GLU A 74 -15.16 -2.34 8.40
CA GLU A 74 -15.45 -1.78 9.72
C GLU A 74 -14.19 -1.76 10.60
N LYS A 75 -13.41 -2.84 10.59
CA LYS A 75 -12.16 -2.92 11.35
C LYS A 75 -11.06 -2.00 10.79
N ILE A 76 -10.99 -1.86 9.47
CA ILE A 76 -10.04 -0.93 8.85
C ILE A 76 -10.41 0.52 9.22
N LEU A 77 -11.69 0.88 9.20
CA LEU A 77 -12.13 2.21 9.61
C LEU A 77 -11.82 2.48 11.09
N GLU A 78 -12.06 1.51 11.98
CA GLU A 78 -11.69 1.62 13.41
C GLU A 78 -10.20 1.99 13.57
N LEU A 79 -9.30 1.35 12.80
CA LEU A 79 -7.87 1.67 12.82
C LEU A 79 -7.57 3.06 12.26
N LEU A 80 -8.20 3.43 11.14
CA LEU A 80 -8.00 4.73 10.50
C LEU A 80 -8.52 5.89 11.35
N ASP A 81 -9.67 5.71 12.00
CA ASP A 81 -10.24 6.68 12.93
C ASP A 81 -9.33 6.87 14.15
N GLN A 82 -8.84 5.77 14.73
CA GLN A 82 -7.88 5.83 15.82
C GLN A 82 -6.59 6.57 15.40
N ALA A 83 -6.05 6.27 14.21
CA ALA A 83 -4.87 6.92 13.69
C ALA A 83 -5.07 8.43 13.53
N ARG A 84 -6.21 8.83 12.97
CA ARG A 84 -6.57 10.24 12.79
C ARG A 84 -6.75 10.96 14.15
N GLU A 85 -7.44 10.34 15.12
CA GLU A 85 -7.63 10.88 16.46
C GLU A 85 -6.30 11.11 17.17
N LYS A 86 -5.35 10.20 17.00
CA LYS A 86 -4.01 10.27 17.60
C LYS A 86 -3.02 11.11 16.80
N LYS A 87 -3.40 11.60 15.64
CA LYS A 87 -2.53 12.31 14.69
C LYS A 87 -1.35 11.47 14.21
N ALA A 88 -1.53 10.16 14.17
CA ALA A 88 -0.59 9.27 13.51
C ALA A 88 -0.61 9.51 11.99
N ILE A 89 0.51 9.30 11.32
CA ILE A 89 0.63 9.47 9.87
C ILE A 89 -0.01 8.25 9.18
N ILE A 90 -1.01 8.49 8.36
CA ILE A 90 -1.66 7.43 7.56
C ILE A 90 -1.01 7.38 6.18
N TYR A 91 -0.28 6.29 5.95
CA TYR A 91 0.40 5.98 4.70
C TYR A 91 -0.41 4.94 3.91
N TYR A 92 -0.99 5.34 2.79
CA TYR A 92 -1.82 4.47 1.96
C TYR A 92 -1.08 4.03 0.70
N ASP A 93 -0.92 2.69 0.53
CA ASP A 93 -0.44 2.07 -0.70
C ASP A 93 -1.52 1.13 -1.24
N PRO A 94 -2.28 1.48 -2.28
CA PRO A 94 -3.34 0.64 -2.82
C PRO A 94 -2.85 -0.73 -3.28
N ASN A 95 -1.62 -0.83 -3.78
CA ASN A 95 -1.03 -2.07 -4.30
C ASN A 95 -2.05 -2.87 -5.13
N PHE A 96 -2.68 -2.19 -6.09
CA PHE A 96 -3.83 -2.66 -6.85
C PHE A 96 -3.40 -3.52 -8.02
N ARG A 97 -3.65 -4.81 -7.95
CA ARG A 97 -3.18 -5.78 -8.93
C ARG A 97 -4.12 -5.94 -10.12
N SER A 98 -3.58 -6.39 -11.25
CA SER A 98 -4.34 -6.70 -12.48
C SER A 98 -5.53 -7.63 -12.23
N SER A 99 -5.38 -8.58 -11.28
CA SER A 99 -6.46 -9.51 -10.88
C SER A 99 -7.72 -8.82 -10.35
N HIS A 100 -7.63 -7.57 -9.89
CA HIS A 100 -8.75 -6.80 -9.35
C HIS A 100 -9.28 -5.73 -10.32
N LYS A 101 -8.70 -5.62 -11.52
CA LYS A 101 -9.07 -4.59 -12.52
C LYS A 101 -10.57 -4.55 -12.79
N ASN A 102 -11.21 -5.70 -12.90
CA ASN A 102 -12.64 -5.81 -13.17
C ASN A 102 -13.53 -5.37 -11.99
N GLU A 103 -12.96 -5.25 -10.79
CA GLU A 103 -13.63 -4.81 -9.58
C GLU A 103 -13.41 -3.32 -9.29
N ALA A 104 -12.57 -2.63 -10.07
CA ALA A 104 -12.16 -1.26 -9.81
C ALA A 104 -13.34 -0.29 -9.61
N MET A 105 -14.38 -0.38 -10.44
CA MET A 105 -15.59 0.45 -10.30
C MET A 105 -16.36 0.15 -9.00
N LYS A 106 -16.46 -1.12 -8.62
CA LYS A 106 -17.12 -1.54 -7.39
C LYS A 106 -16.36 -1.08 -6.16
N LEU A 107 -15.04 -1.07 -6.23
CA LEU A 107 -14.15 -0.70 -5.14
C LEU A 107 -13.89 0.81 -5.05
N ALA A 108 -14.30 1.59 -6.07
CA ALA A 108 -14.05 3.01 -6.14
C ALA A 108 -14.47 3.79 -4.88
N PRO A 109 -15.65 3.57 -4.26
CA PRO A 109 -16.03 4.27 -3.03
C PRO A 109 -15.05 4.01 -1.88
N THR A 110 -14.64 2.76 -1.69
CA THR A 110 -13.68 2.39 -0.64
C THR A 110 -12.28 2.95 -0.90
N ILE A 111 -11.87 3.00 -2.18
CA ILE A 111 -10.60 3.63 -2.58
C ILE A 111 -10.64 5.13 -2.23
N MET A 112 -11.72 5.82 -2.57
CA MET A 112 -11.88 7.24 -2.28
C MET A 112 -11.85 7.50 -0.76
N GLU A 113 -12.55 6.71 0.02
CA GLU A 113 -12.55 6.80 1.47
C GLU A 113 -11.15 6.58 2.06
N ASN A 114 -10.37 5.62 1.56
CA ASN A 114 -8.98 5.46 1.97
C ASN A 114 -8.11 6.67 1.60
N LEU A 115 -8.33 7.28 0.43
CA LEU A 115 -7.64 8.51 0.02
C LEU A 115 -7.96 9.69 0.95
N GLU A 116 -9.21 9.79 1.45
CA GLU A 116 -9.63 10.83 2.40
C GLU A 116 -8.95 10.70 3.77
N TYR A 117 -8.63 9.48 4.17
CA TYR A 117 -7.88 9.24 5.41
C TYR A 117 -6.37 9.49 5.25
N ALA A 118 -5.83 9.30 4.06
CA ALA A 118 -4.39 9.26 3.84
C ALA A 118 -3.70 10.62 3.99
N ASP A 119 -2.59 10.66 4.71
CA ASP A 119 -1.65 11.77 4.73
C ASP A 119 -0.64 11.68 3.60
N ILE A 120 -0.29 10.45 3.21
CA ILE A 120 0.60 10.14 2.10
C ILE A 120 -0.03 9.01 1.28
N VAL A 121 -0.13 9.22 -0.02
CA VAL A 121 -0.52 8.18 -0.98
C VAL A 121 0.71 7.78 -1.79
N ARG A 122 1.02 6.50 -1.79
CA ARG A 122 2.03 5.92 -2.67
C ARG A 122 1.40 4.85 -3.55
N GLY A 123 1.79 4.77 -4.79
CA GLY A 123 1.42 3.67 -5.68
C GLY A 123 2.39 3.55 -6.85
N SER A 124 2.30 2.45 -7.58
CA SER A 124 2.96 2.32 -8.87
C SER A 124 2.10 2.89 -9.99
N LEU A 125 2.72 3.26 -11.09
CA LEU A 125 1.99 3.69 -12.29
C LEU A 125 1.02 2.59 -12.78
N GLU A 126 1.39 1.35 -12.57
CA GLU A 126 0.58 0.18 -12.89
C GLU A 126 -0.68 0.08 -12.03
N ASP A 127 -0.60 0.40 -10.73
CA ASP A 127 -1.76 0.47 -9.85
C ASP A 127 -2.81 1.44 -10.40
N PHE A 128 -2.39 2.63 -10.80
CA PHE A 128 -3.28 3.66 -11.33
C PHE A 128 -3.81 3.35 -12.73
N LEU A 129 -3.04 2.61 -13.52
CA LEU A 129 -3.53 2.05 -14.77
C LEU A 129 -4.71 1.09 -14.53
N TYR A 130 -4.58 0.18 -13.56
CA TYR A 130 -5.65 -0.77 -13.23
C TYR A 130 -6.83 -0.12 -12.53
N MET A 131 -6.59 0.85 -11.65
CA MET A 131 -7.64 1.55 -10.90
C MET A 131 -8.44 2.53 -11.78
N TYR A 132 -7.76 3.29 -12.64
CA TYR A 132 -8.33 4.44 -13.32
C TYR A 132 -8.14 4.44 -14.84
N GLY A 133 -7.39 3.50 -15.41
CA GLY A 133 -7.02 3.51 -16.83
C GLY A 133 -6.05 4.64 -17.20
N MET A 134 -5.29 5.16 -16.23
CA MET A 134 -4.44 6.34 -16.40
C MET A 134 -2.96 5.99 -16.26
N GLN A 135 -2.12 6.62 -17.10
CA GLN A 135 -0.66 6.46 -17.08
C GLN A 135 0.10 7.79 -16.98
N ASP A 136 -0.61 8.90 -16.98
CA ASP A 136 -0.02 10.23 -16.81
C ASP A 136 -0.04 10.60 -15.32
N ILE A 137 1.15 10.66 -14.71
CA ILE A 137 1.31 10.87 -13.25
C ILE A 137 0.73 12.23 -12.82
N ASP A 138 0.91 13.27 -13.63
CA ASP A 138 0.40 14.60 -13.29
C ASP A 138 -1.13 14.67 -13.36
N LYS A 139 -1.73 13.98 -14.33
CA LYS A 139 -3.20 13.83 -14.41
C LYS A 139 -3.72 12.96 -13.27
N ILE A 140 -3.05 11.84 -12.93
CA ILE A 140 -3.43 10.99 -11.78
C ILE A 140 -3.45 11.84 -10.52
N TYR A 141 -2.37 12.59 -10.26
CA TYR A 141 -2.32 13.46 -9.09
C TYR A 141 -3.44 14.48 -9.10
N LYS A 142 -3.57 15.26 -10.17
CA LYS A 142 -4.53 16.36 -10.30
C LYS A 142 -5.98 15.89 -10.18
N ASP A 143 -6.34 14.81 -10.90
CA ASP A 143 -7.72 14.44 -11.13
C ASP A 143 -8.23 13.37 -10.14
N LYS A 144 -7.32 12.65 -9.47
CA LYS A 144 -7.69 11.51 -8.61
C LYS A 144 -7.20 11.61 -7.17
N ILE A 145 -6.07 12.26 -6.91
CA ILE A 145 -5.42 12.21 -5.59
C ILE A 145 -5.48 13.55 -4.87
N LYS A 146 -5.10 14.63 -5.53
CA LYS A 146 -4.87 15.95 -4.92
C LYS A 146 -6.02 16.49 -4.09
N PHE A 147 -7.25 16.18 -4.47
CA PHE A 147 -8.44 16.63 -3.74
C PHE A 147 -8.54 16.00 -2.34
N TYR A 148 -8.09 14.76 -2.22
CA TYR A 148 -8.18 13.97 -0.99
C TYR A 148 -6.88 14.05 -0.19
N CYS A 149 -5.74 13.85 -0.85
CA CYS A 149 -4.42 13.80 -0.23
C CYS A 149 -3.43 14.69 -1.00
N PRO A 150 -2.78 15.66 -0.32
CA PRO A 150 -1.84 16.56 -0.98
C PRO A 150 -0.45 15.95 -1.23
N ARG A 151 -0.14 14.80 -0.67
CA ARG A 151 1.18 14.15 -0.79
C ARG A 151 1.07 12.85 -1.56
N PHE A 152 1.64 12.85 -2.74
CA PHE A 152 1.57 11.72 -3.67
C PHE A 152 2.96 11.31 -4.16
N ILE A 153 3.21 10.00 -4.11
CA ILE A 153 4.44 9.38 -4.59
C ILE A 153 4.05 8.29 -5.58
N CYS A 154 4.57 8.39 -6.79
CA CYS A 154 4.33 7.40 -7.84
C CYS A 154 5.65 6.78 -8.31
N THR A 155 5.76 5.47 -8.25
CA THR A 155 6.89 4.74 -8.83
C THR A 155 6.54 4.33 -10.26
N ALA A 156 7.42 4.63 -11.22
CA ALA A 156 7.27 4.29 -12.63
C ALA A 156 8.36 3.28 -13.05
N GLY A 157 8.22 2.05 -12.55
CA GLY A 157 9.16 0.95 -12.84
C GLY A 157 10.61 1.32 -12.53
N ALA A 158 11.49 1.06 -13.50
CA ALA A 158 12.91 1.38 -13.42
C ALA A 158 13.26 2.81 -13.89
N GLU A 159 12.26 3.62 -14.26
CA GLU A 159 12.51 4.93 -14.85
C GLU A 159 12.69 6.02 -13.78
N LYS A 160 11.71 6.15 -12.90
CA LYS A 160 11.69 7.26 -11.93
C LYS A 160 10.74 7.02 -10.76
N VAL A 161 10.97 7.82 -9.73
CA VAL A 161 10.00 8.08 -8.66
C VAL A 161 9.52 9.53 -8.80
N ALA A 162 8.23 9.74 -8.91
CA ALA A 162 7.63 11.05 -8.97
C ALA A 162 7.05 11.45 -7.62
N LEU A 163 7.43 12.62 -7.11
CA LEU A 163 6.84 13.25 -5.92
C LEU A 163 5.97 14.42 -6.36
N ARG A 164 4.72 14.42 -5.93
CA ARG A 164 3.76 15.49 -6.17
C ARG A 164 3.13 15.93 -4.86
N THR A 165 3.25 17.21 -4.57
CA THR A 165 2.61 17.86 -3.43
C THR A 165 2.05 19.22 -3.87
N ASN A 166 1.42 19.95 -2.95
CA ASN A 166 1.00 21.33 -3.23
C ASN A 166 2.19 22.29 -3.47
N LEU A 167 3.39 21.93 -2.98
CA LEU A 167 4.60 22.78 -3.01
C LEU A 167 5.69 22.22 -3.93
N VAL A 168 5.70 20.90 -4.14
CA VAL A 168 6.79 20.20 -4.84
C VAL A 168 6.22 19.36 -5.97
N ASN A 169 6.81 19.52 -7.15
CA ASN A 169 6.60 18.67 -8.30
C ASN A 169 8.00 18.25 -8.79
N LYS A 170 8.42 17.04 -8.47
CA LYS A 170 9.77 16.58 -8.74
C LYS A 170 9.81 15.12 -9.14
N ASP A 171 10.61 14.82 -10.15
CA ASP A 171 10.95 13.48 -10.59
C ASP A 171 12.37 13.14 -10.17
N TYR A 172 12.54 11.95 -9.62
CA TYR A 172 13.83 11.39 -9.25
C TYR A 172 14.12 10.22 -10.18
N PRO A 173 15.10 10.34 -11.08
CA PRO A 173 15.49 9.22 -11.94
C PRO A 173 16.07 8.09 -11.08
N ILE A 174 15.82 6.85 -11.51
CA ILE A 174 16.39 5.66 -10.89
C ILE A 174 17.66 5.30 -11.65
N GLU A 175 18.74 5.01 -10.93
CA GLU A 175 19.93 4.47 -11.55
C GLU A 175 19.64 3.04 -12.06
N PRO A 176 20.05 2.72 -13.30
CA PRO A 176 19.82 1.41 -13.85
C PRO A 176 20.45 0.31 -12.99
N LEU A 177 19.64 -0.61 -12.52
CA LEU A 177 20.08 -1.79 -11.79
C LEU A 177 19.68 -3.04 -12.58
N GLN A 178 20.59 -4.00 -12.68
CA GLN A 178 20.24 -5.32 -13.20
C GLN A 178 19.54 -6.12 -12.10
N ALA A 179 18.21 -6.03 -12.08
CA ALA A 179 17.41 -6.77 -11.10
C ALA A 179 17.31 -8.25 -11.50
N VAL A 180 17.46 -9.13 -10.53
CA VAL A 180 17.18 -10.57 -10.70
C VAL A 180 15.67 -10.82 -10.66
N SER A 181 14.94 -10.01 -9.89
CA SER A 181 13.49 -10.06 -9.74
C SER A 181 12.96 -8.72 -9.24
N THR A 182 11.75 -8.35 -9.65
CA THR A 182 11.04 -7.17 -9.16
C THR A 182 10.12 -7.47 -7.95
N ILE A 183 10.07 -8.74 -7.51
CA ILE A 183 9.28 -9.15 -6.35
C ILE A 183 9.75 -8.42 -5.09
N GLY A 184 8.81 -7.76 -4.41
CA GLY A 184 9.10 -7.00 -3.19
C GLY A 184 9.74 -5.63 -3.41
N ALA A 185 9.93 -5.17 -4.66
CA ALA A 185 10.49 -3.85 -4.93
C ALA A 185 9.62 -2.72 -4.31
N GLY A 186 8.30 -2.83 -4.43
CA GLY A 186 7.35 -1.92 -3.79
C GLY A 186 7.45 -1.92 -2.26
N ASP A 187 7.55 -3.11 -1.65
CA ASP A 187 7.66 -3.26 -0.20
C ASP A 187 8.97 -2.67 0.32
N ASN A 188 10.09 -2.90 -0.38
CA ASN A 188 11.38 -2.30 -0.06
C ASN A 188 11.34 -0.77 -0.20
N PHE A 189 10.68 -0.25 -1.24
CA PHE A 189 10.51 1.19 -1.41
C PHE A 189 9.73 1.79 -0.23
N ASN A 190 8.62 1.17 0.16
CA ASN A 190 7.80 1.60 1.30
C ASN A 190 8.62 1.59 2.60
N ALA A 191 9.36 0.52 2.85
CA ALA A 191 10.22 0.40 4.03
C ALA A 191 11.28 1.51 4.06
N GLY A 192 11.94 1.77 2.94
CA GLY A 192 12.94 2.83 2.81
C GLY A 192 12.35 4.23 3.03
N LEU A 193 11.15 4.49 2.48
CA LEU A 193 10.48 5.76 2.67
C LEU A 193 10.05 5.97 4.12
N ILE A 194 9.41 4.99 4.73
CA ILE A 194 8.98 5.04 6.14
C ILE A 194 10.19 5.22 7.06
N TYR A 195 11.28 4.48 6.82
CA TYR A 195 12.54 4.69 7.53
C TYR A 195 13.06 6.13 7.39
N GLY A 196 12.98 6.70 6.18
CA GLY A 196 13.37 8.09 5.93
C GLY A 196 12.51 9.09 6.69
N LEU A 197 11.19 8.91 6.71
CA LEU A 197 10.26 9.77 7.46
C LEU A 197 10.62 9.77 8.96
N ILE A 198 10.84 8.60 9.54
CA ILE A 198 11.22 8.45 10.96
C ILE A 198 12.59 9.07 11.22
N LYS A 199 13.60 8.72 10.40
CA LYS A 199 14.99 9.14 10.61
C LYS A 199 15.18 10.65 10.53
N TYR A 200 14.45 11.31 9.65
CA TYR A 200 14.58 12.76 9.40
C TYR A 200 13.44 13.57 10.05
N ASP A 201 12.63 12.94 10.88
CA ASP A 201 11.49 13.58 11.57
C ASP A 201 10.59 14.39 10.60
N VAL A 202 10.24 13.77 9.49
CA VAL A 202 9.37 14.37 8.45
C VAL A 202 7.91 14.07 8.79
N ARG A 203 7.12 15.16 8.96
CA ARG A 203 5.70 15.08 9.34
C ARG A 203 4.78 15.66 8.28
#